data_0f03ee5751869cc3bc8448eba30b7a80
#
_entry.id   0f03ee5751869cc3bc8448eba30b7a80
#
_cell.length_a   1.000
_cell.length_b   1.000
_cell.length_c   1.000
_cell.angle_alpha   90.00
_cell.angle_beta   90.00
_cell.angle_gamma   90.00
#
_symmetry.space_group_name_H-M   'P 1'
#
loop_
_entity.id
_entity.type
_entity.pdbx_description
1 polymer ?
#
loop_
_entity_poly.entity_id
_entity_poly.type
_entity_poly.pdbx_seq_one_letter_code
_entity_poly.pdbx_strand_id
1 'polypeptide(L)'
;MLTMLAAIAAATTGCAGSRVAPVAEAPRHVTVEPRIADAAVGGAIADVAMGMVGTRYRYGGTDPLEGFDCSGLVYYAYGQAGYRVPRTSQELFRAARKISVGDADPGDLMFFQDQTKLSHVGIYLGDGLFVHAPASGQNVAVGSLASAYYQEHLVAVGRLLPD
;
A
#
# COMPACT_ATOMS: atom_id res chain seq x y z
N MET A 1 61.13 80.86 -14.65
CA MET A 1 60.49 80.26 -15.84
C MET A 1 60.04 78.92 -15.45
N LEU A 2 58.78 78.78 -15.13
CA LEU A 2 58.22 77.52 -14.56
C LEU A 2 56.89 77.27 -15.28
N THR A 3 56.89 76.27 -16.08
CA THR A 3 55.69 75.79 -16.81
C THR A 3 55.01 74.69 -16.02
N MET A 4 53.78 74.96 -15.53
CA MET A 4 52.90 74.03 -14.91
C MET A 4 52.17 73.22 -15.98
N LEU A 5 52.29 71.88 -15.91
CA LEU A 5 51.53 70.98 -16.72
C LEU A 5 50.35 70.50 -15.90
N ALA A 6 49.13 70.80 -16.35
CA ALA A 6 47.92 70.31 -15.73
C ALA A 6 47.57 68.91 -16.29
N ALA A 7 47.42 67.91 -15.44
CA ALA A 7 46.97 66.60 -15.82
C ALA A 7 45.44 66.56 -15.70
N ILE A 8 44.77 66.22 -16.78
CA ILE A 8 43.32 65.96 -16.82
C ILE A 8 43.06 64.48 -16.55
N ALA A 9 42.44 64.18 -15.43
CA ALA A 9 41.98 62.87 -15.14
C ALA A 9 40.60 62.57 -15.78
N ALA A 10 40.53 61.67 -16.72
CA ALA A 10 39.28 61.19 -17.30
C ALA A 10 38.67 60.12 -16.41
N ALA A 11 37.53 60.36 -15.81
CA ALA A 11 36.74 59.38 -15.08
C ALA A 11 35.91 58.55 -16.06
N THR A 12 36.23 57.27 -16.22
CA THR A 12 35.40 56.33 -16.97
C THR A 12 34.37 55.71 -16.03
N THR A 13 33.12 56.09 -16.20
CA THR A 13 31.97 55.48 -15.55
C THR A 13 31.72 54.08 -16.16
N GLY A 14 32.13 53.06 -15.47
CA GLY A 14 31.82 51.67 -15.82
C GLY A 14 30.38 51.32 -15.43
N CYS A 15 29.51 51.07 -16.39
CA CYS A 15 28.22 50.47 -16.16
C CYS A 15 28.41 49.01 -15.69
N ALA A 16 28.13 48.74 -14.41
CA ALA A 16 28.06 47.41 -13.88
C ALA A 16 26.78 46.71 -14.39
N GLY A 17 26.91 45.97 -15.47
CA GLY A 17 25.85 45.07 -15.93
C GLY A 17 25.67 43.93 -14.93
N SER A 18 24.55 43.91 -14.20
CA SER A 18 24.13 42.77 -13.37
C SER A 18 23.88 41.57 -14.26
N ARG A 19 24.83 40.65 -14.26
CA ARG A 19 24.61 39.33 -14.86
C ARG A 19 23.65 38.54 -13.95
N VAL A 20 22.37 38.48 -14.34
CA VAL A 20 21.43 37.49 -13.78
C VAL A 20 21.92 36.11 -14.21
N ALA A 21 22.44 35.34 -13.27
CA ALA A 21 22.78 33.96 -13.50
C ALA A 21 21.49 33.17 -13.82
N PRO A 22 21.49 32.29 -14.85
CA PRO A 22 20.34 31.40 -15.07
C PRO A 22 20.21 30.51 -13.85
N VAL A 23 19.07 30.62 -13.16
CA VAL A 23 18.67 29.64 -12.14
C VAL A 23 18.43 28.35 -12.90
N ALA A 24 19.39 27.42 -12.83
CA ALA A 24 19.18 26.06 -13.27
C ALA A 24 18.09 25.46 -12.37
N GLU A 25 16.87 25.41 -12.88
CA GLU A 25 15.79 24.66 -12.27
C GLU A 25 16.20 23.19 -12.28
N ALA A 26 16.69 22.70 -11.13
CA ALA A 26 16.98 21.30 -10.93
C ALA A 26 15.69 20.51 -11.21
N PRO A 27 15.74 19.40 -11.96
CA PRO A 27 14.57 18.57 -12.18
C PRO A 27 13.99 18.22 -10.81
N ARG A 28 12.75 18.63 -10.57
CA ARG A 28 12.00 18.19 -9.41
C ARG A 28 11.82 16.69 -9.56
N HIS A 29 12.68 15.94 -8.88
CA HIS A 29 12.40 14.53 -8.62
C HIS A 29 11.07 14.53 -7.85
N VAL A 30 9.99 14.16 -8.53
CA VAL A 30 8.77 13.76 -7.90
C VAL A 30 9.12 12.45 -7.21
N THR A 31 9.57 12.55 -5.96
CA THR A 31 9.58 11.41 -5.05
C THR A 31 8.10 11.09 -4.83
N VAL A 32 7.58 10.13 -5.58
CA VAL A 32 6.30 9.49 -5.26
C VAL A 32 6.52 8.91 -3.87
N GLU A 33 5.87 9.53 -2.89
CA GLU A 33 5.96 9.08 -1.50
C GLU A 33 5.67 7.57 -1.47
N PRO A 34 6.51 6.73 -0.88
CA PRO A 34 6.30 5.26 -0.84
C PRO A 34 4.88 4.89 -0.44
N ARG A 35 4.31 5.61 0.50
CA ARG A 35 2.96 5.43 1.02
C ARG A 35 1.83 5.56 -0.04
N ILE A 36 1.99 6.40 -1.06
CA ILE A 36 0.99 6.55 -2.15
C ILE A 36 1.08 5.35 -3.09
N ALA A 37 2.30 4.89 -3.39
CA ALA A 37 2.50 3.71 -4.23
C ALA A 37 1.94 2.45 -3.56
N ASP A 38 2.16 2.29 -2.26
CA ASP A 38 1.68 1.14 -1.48
C ASP A 38 0.16 1.13 -1.32
N ALA A 39 -0.45 2.30 -1.10
CA ALA A 39 -1.91 2.44 -1.07
C ALA A 39 -2.55 2.08 -2.42
N ALA A 40 -1.91 2.46 -3.55
CA ALA A 40 -2.39 2.08 -4.88
C ALA A 40 -2.29 0.57 -5.12
N VAL A 41 -1.20 -0.06 -4.68
CA VAL A 41 -1.00 -1.52 -4.75
C VAL A 41 -1.99 -2.24 -3.85
N GLY A 42 -2.16 -1.78 -2.61
CA GLY A 42 -3.14 -2.33 -1.67
C GLY A 42 -4.57 -2.27 -2.22
N GLY A 43 -4.95 -1.14 -2.82
CA GLY A 43 -6.22 -0.98 -3.53
C GLY A 43 -6.40 -1.99 -4.66
N ALA A 44 -5.37 -2.17 -5.51
CA ALA A 44 -5.41 -3.16 -6.59
C ALA A 44 -5.57 -4.60 -6.08
N ILE A 45 -4.93 -4.96 -4.96
CA ILE A 45 -5.11 -6.27 -4.29
C ILE A 45 -6.55 -6.44 -3.82
N ALA A 46 -7.11 -5.41 -3.19
CA ALA A 46 -8.50 -5.40 -2.73
C ALA A 46 -9.48 -5.55 -3.89
N ASP A 47 -9.26 -4.87 -5.01
CA ASP A 47 -10.07 -4.95 -6.23
C ASP A 47 -10.04 -6.36 -6.85
N VAL A 48 -8.85 -6.97 -6.93
CA VAL A 48 -8.73 -8.37 -7.38
C VAL A 48 -9.53 -9.31 -6.49
N ALA A 49 -9.42 -9.15 -5.17
CA ALA A 49 -10.17 -9.97 -4.22
C ALA A 49 -11.68 -9.77 -4.33
N MET A 50 -12.13 -8.51 -4.51
CA MET A 50 -13.54 -8.17 -4.77
C MET A 50 -14.07 -8.84 -6.05
N GLY A 51 -13.26 -8.89 -7.11
CA GLY A 51 -13.62 -9.57 -8.35
C GLY A 51 -13.84 -11.09 -8.18
N MET A 52 -13.40 -11.67 -7.06
CA MET A 52 -13.57 -13.09 -6.74
C MET A 52 -14.83 -13.39 -5.92
N VAL A 53 -15.60 -12.38 -5.51
CA VAL A 53 -16.88 -12.57 -4.78
C VAL A 53 -17.82 -13.46 -5.57
N GLY A 54 -18.40 -14.44 -4.92
CA GLY A 54 -19.26 -15.46 -5.54
C GLY A 54 -18.51 -16.74 -5.96
N THR A 55 -17.15 -16.73 -6.02
CA THR A 55 -16.36 -17.94 -6.27
C THR A 55 -16.49 -18.90 -5.11
N ARG A 56 -16.69 -20.19 -5.39
CA ARG A 56 -16.89 -21.23 -4.35
C ARG A 56 -15.70 -21.37 -3.43
N TYR A 57 -15.97 -21.70 -2.18
CA TYR A 57 -14.92 -22.15 -1.26
C TYR A 57 -14.40 -23.53 -1.68
N ARG A 58 -13.08 -23.71 -1.64
CA ARG A 58 -12.40 -25.01 -1.78
C ARG A 58 -11.21 -25.05 -0.84
N TYR A 59 -11.18 -26.01 0.05
CA TYR A 59 -10.02 -26.24 0.92
C TYR A 59 -8.75 -26.50 0.08
N GLY A 60 -7.67 -25.73 0.34
CA GLY A 60 -6.43 -25.77 -0.43
C GLY A 60 -6.51 -25.07 -1.80
N GLY A 61 -7.64 -24.50 -2.19
CA GLY A 61 -7.83 -23.83 -3.48
C GLY A 61 -7.12 -22.48 -3.56
N THR A 62 -6.62 -22.16 -4.77
CA THR A 62 -5.90 -20.89 -5.07
C THR A 62 -6.27 -20.32 -6.44
N ASP A 63 -7.27 -20.86 -7.08
CA ASP A 63 -7.63 -20.57 -8.48
C ASP A 63 -9.14 -20.30 -8.61
N PRO A 64 -9.55 -19.27 -9.38
CA PRO A 64 -10.97 -18.94 -9.53
C PRO A 64 -11.82 -20.04 -10.18
N LEU A 65 -11.24 -20.90 -11.01
CA LEU A 65 -11.96 -22.01 -11.64
C LEU A 65 -12.19 -23.16 -10.66
N GLU A 66 -11.25 -23.37 -9.74
CA GLU A 66 -11.33 -24.44 -8.75
C GLU A 66 -11.96 -24.00 -7.44
N GLY A 67 -11.86 -22.73 -7.09
CA GLY A 67 -12.28 -22.15 -5.82
C GLY A 67 -11.11 -21.78 -4.91
N PHE A 68 -11.42 -21.12 -3.81
CA PHE A 68 -10.44 -20.59 -2.85
C PHE A 68 -10.71 -21.10 -1.44
N ASP A 69 -9.63 -21.36 -0.67
CA ASP A 69 -9.71 -21.21 0.78
C ASP A 69 -9.32 -19.77 1.19
N CYS A 70 -9.42 -19.44 2.48
CA CYS A 70 -9.20 -18.09 2.98
C CYS A 70 -7.81 -17.53 2.63
N SER A 71 -6.75 -18.29 2.87
CA SER A 71 -5.37 -17.90 2.55
C SER A 71 -5.04 -18.07 1.07
N GLY A 72 -5.74 -18.91 0.34
CA GLY A 72 -5.62 -19.06 -1.11
C GLY A 72 -6.14 -17.85 -1.87
N LEU A 73 -7.22 -17.23 -1.39
CA LEU A 73 -7.69 -15.95 -1.90
C LEU A 73 -6.64 -14.85 -1.73
N VAL A 74 -6.01 -14.77 -0.55
CA VAL A 74 -4.89 -13.83 -0.30
C VAL A 74 -3.72 -14.12 -1.25
N TYR A 75 -3.30 -15.38 -1.34
CA TYR A 75 -2.22 -15.81 -2.21
C TYR A 75 -2.47 -15.42 -3.67
N TYR A 76 -3.69 -15.63 -4.16
CA TYR A 76 -4.09 -15.26 -5.51
C TYR A 76 -4.08 -13.74 -5.72
N ALA A 77 -4.75 -12.97 -4.84
CA ALA A 77 -4.88 -11.53 -5.00
C ALA A 77 -3.53 -10.80 -4.98
N TYR A 78 -2.66 -11.16 -4.03
CA TYR A 78 -1.30 -10.62 -3.97
C TYR A 78 -0.46 -11.06 -5.18
N GLY A 79 -0.62 -12.32 -5.64
CA GLY A 79 0.06 -12.84 -6.82
C GLY A 79 -0.29 -12.07 -8.10
N GLN A 80 -1.55 -11.65 -8.28
CA GLN A 80 -1.98 -10.80 -9.40
C GLN A 80 -1.33 -9.41 -9.37
N ALA A 81 -1.02 -8.90 -8.19
CA ALA A 81 -0.28 -7.65 -8.01
C ALA A 81 1.26 -7.84 -8.07
N GLY A 82 1.76 -9.05 -8.37
CA GLY A 82 3.19 -9.37 -8.49
C GLY A 82 3.89 -9.70 -7.18
N TYR A 83 3.18 -9.84 -6.07
CA TYR A 83 3.74 -10.15 -4.76
C TYR A 83 3.65 -11.63 -4.43
N ARG A 84 4.75 -12.20 -3.92
CA ARG A 84 4.78 -13.56 -3.39
C ARG A 84 4.57 -13.53 -1.90
N VAL A 85 3.51 -14.18 -1.45
CA VAL A 85 3.14 -14.25 -0.03
C VAL A 85 3.05 -15.71 0.43
N PRO A 86 3.17 -15.98 1.74
CA PRO A 86 3.00 -17.32 2.28
C PRO A 86 1.62 -17.91 1.94
N ARG A 87 1.55 -19.25 1.90
CA ARG A 87 0.33 -19.96 1.48
C ARG A 87 -0.69 -20.15 2.60
N THR A 88 -0.26 -20.19 3.83
CA THR A 88 -1.16 -20.52 4.97
C THR A 88 -1.46 -19.29 5.82
N SER A 89 -2.65 -19.26 6.45
CA SER A 89 -3.05 -18.15 7.34
C SER A 89 -2.07 -17.94 8.49
N GLN A 90 -1.48 -19.01 9.05
CA GLN A 90 -0.49 -18.93 10.11
C GLN A 90 0.84 -18.31 9.65
N GLU A 91 1.30 -18.65 8.45
CA GLU A 91 2.52 -18.07 7.88
C GLU A 91 2.30 -16.62 7.49
N LEU A 92 1.15 -16.27 6.89
CA LEU A 92 0.74 -14.89 6.62
C LEU A 92 0.73 -14.06 7.90
N PHE A 93 0.15 -14.62 8.98
CA PHE A 93 0.12 -13.96 10.27
C PHE A 93 1.52 -13.67 10.84
N ARG A 94 2.47 -14.63 10.70
CA ARG A 94 3.85 -14.43 11.17
C ARG A 94 4.61 -13.42 10.31
N ALA A 95 4.38 -13.42 9.00
CA ALA A 95 5.07 -12.55 8.05
C ALA A 95 4.57 -11.11 8.11
N ALA A 96 3.28 -10.89 8.43
CA ALA A 96 2.67 -9.58 8.42
C ALA A 96 3.14 -8.72 9.60
N ARG A 97 3.52 -7.47 9.32
CA ARG A 97 3.70 -6.43 10.34
C ARG A 97 2.34 -6.10 10.95
N LYS A 98 2.22 -6.19 12.28
CA LYS A 98 0.98 -5.89 12.97
C LYS A 98 0.75 -4.38 13.04
N ILE A 99 -0.47 -3.96 12.74
CA ILE A 99 -0.91 -2.57 12.75
C ILE A 99 -2.22 -2.46 13.54
N SER A 100 -2.62 -1.24 13.88
CA SER A 100 -3.94 -1.01 14.48
C SER A 100 -5.05 -1.09 13.42
N VAL A 101 -6.27 -1.39 13.83
CA VAL A 101 -7.44 -1.37 12.92
C VAL A 101 -7.63 0.01 12.29
N GLY A 102 -7.33 1.09 13.05
CA GLY A 102 -7.47 2.46 12.57
C GLY A 102 -6.42 2.88 11.53
N ASP A 103 -5.31 2.14 11.43
CA ASP A 103 -4.24 2.35 10.44
C ASP A 103 -4.34 1.42 9.23
N ALA A 104 -5.43 0.63 9.16
CA ALA A 104 -5.63 -0.33 8.09
C ALA A 104 -6.01 0.37 6.78
N ASP A 105 -5.29 0.03 5.71
CA ASP A 105 -5.57 0.46 4.34
C ASP A 105 -6.10 -0.72 3.51
N PRO A 106 -6.83 -0.48 2.40
CA PRO A 106 -7.23 -1.55 1.49
C PRO A 106 -6.03 -2.43 1.09
N GLY A 107 -6.25 -3.74 1.07
CA GLY A 107 -5.21 -4.74 0.83
C GLY A 107 -4.57 -5.32 2.09
N ASP A 108 -4.67 -4.67 3.25
CA ASP A 108 -4.20 -5.25 4.52
C ASP A 108 -4.99 -6.50 4.89
N LEU A 109 -4.44 -7.31 5.77
CA LEU A 109 -5.00 -8.59 6.16
C LEU A 109 -5.69 -8.51 7.52
N MET A 110 -6.92 -9.02 7.57
CA MET A 110 -7.69 -9.21 8.79
C MET A 110 -7.55 -10.67 9.24
N PHE A 111 -7.00 -10.89 10.44
CA PHE A 111 -6.78 -12.23 11.00
C PHE A 111 -7.80 -12.53 12.10
N PHE A 112 -8.45 -13.67 11.94
CA PHE A 112 -9.47 -14.13 12.87
C PHE A 112 -9.08 -15.45 13.53
N GLN A 113 -9.48 -15.61 14.77
CA GLN A 113 -9.22 -16.82 15.57
C GLN A 113 -10.55 -17.45 15.95
N ASP A 114 -10.62 -18.76 15.81
CA ASP A 114 -11.72 -19.56 16.36
C ASP A 114 -11.19 -20.30 17.59
N GLN A 115 -11.88 -20.13 18.73
CA GLN A 115 -11.48 -20.66 20.04
C GLN A 115 -10.02 -20.25 20.39
N THR A 116 -9.04 -21.12 20.19
CA THR A 116 -7.63 -20.91 20.55
C THR A 116 -6.69 -20.90 19.34
N LYS A 117 -7.22 -21.07 18.13
CA LYS A 117 -6.39 -21.25 16.92
C LYS A 117 -6.69 -20.18 15.89
N LEU A 118 -5.62 -19.55 15.37
CA LEU A 118 -5.75 -18.73 14.16
C LEU A 118 -6.25 -19.62 13.02
N SER A 119 -7.46 -19.35 12.54
CA SER A 119 -8.15 -20.22 11.61
C SER A 119 -8.52 -19.53 10.29
N HIS A 120 -8.53 -18.19 10.27
CA HIS A 120 -9.09 -17.48 9.14
C HIS A 120 -8.38 -16.17 8.84
N VAL A 121 -8.43 -15.75 7.57
CA VAL A 121 -7.89 -14.49 7.08
C VAL A 121 -8.78 -13.91 5.99
N GLY A 122 -8.90 -12.57 5.96
CA GLY A 122 -9.56 -11.81 4.91
C GLY A 122 -8.68 -10.65 4.44
N ILE A 123 -9.04 -10.04 3.32
CA ILE A 123 -8.39 -8.85 2.74
C ILE A 123 -9.27 -7.64 3.01
N TYR A 124 -8.72 -6.63 3.65
CA TYR A 124 -9.42 -5.40 3.98
C TYR A 124 -9.74 -4.56 2.74
N LEU A 125 -10.93 -3.97 2.71
CA LEU A 125 -11.43 -3.13 1.60
C LEU A 125 -11.53 -1.64 1.96
N GLY A 126 -11.40 -1.31 3.25
CA GLY A 126 -11.77 0.00 3.78
C GLY A 126 -13.15 -0.05 4.48
N ASP A 127 -13.45 1.01 5.23
CA ASP A 127 -14.75 1.22 5.89
C ASP A 127 -15.24 0.05 6.76
N GLY A 128 -14.31 -0.71 7.33
CA GLY A 128 -14.62 -1.87 8.16
C GLY A 128 -15.10 -3.10 7.37
N LEU A 129 -14.97 -3.10 6.05
CA LEU A 129 -15.31 -4.22 5.18
C LEU A 129 -14.07 -5.03 4.79
N PHE A 130 -14.25 -6.31 4.53
CA PHE A 130 -13.20 -7.19 4.05
C PHE A 130 -13.77 -8.31 3.16
N VAL A 131 -12.96 -8.84 2.24
CA VAL A 131 -13.31 -10.01 1.42
C VAL A 131 -12.64 -11.24 2.00
N HIS A 132 -13.37 -12.35 2.05
CA HIS A 132 -12.85 -13.62 2.52
C HIS A 132 -13.53 -14.82 1.85
N ALA A 133 -12.89 -15.98 1.89
CA ALA A 133 -13.48 -17.27 1.57
C ALA A 133 -13.80 -17.99 2.90
N PRO A 134 -15.08 -17.99 3.36
CA PRO A 134 -15.40 -18.30 4.76
C PRO A 134 -15.25 -19.76 5.12
N ALA A 135 -15.95 -20.68 4.45
CA ALA A 135 -15.96 -22.10 4.79
C ALA A 135 -16.53 -22.96 3.66
N SER A 136 -16.38 -24.28 3.80
CA SER A 136 -16.97 -25.26 2.88
C SER A 136 -18.48 -25.07 2.75
N GLY A 137 -18.96 -25.14 1.50
CA GLY A 137 -20.37 -24.93 1.17
C GLY A 137 -20.77 -23.47 1.00
N GLN A 138 -19.86 -22.53 1.21
CA GLN A 138 -20.07 -21.09 1.01
C GLN A 138 -19.20 -20.57 -0.15
N ASN A 139 -19.44 -19.34 -0.52
CA ASN A 139 -18.66 -18.63 -1.55
C ASN A 139 -17.84 -17.50 -0.93
N VAL A 140 -16.84 -17.02 -1.67
CA VAL A 140 -16.15 -15.76 -1.38
C VAL A 140 -17.20 -14.66 -1.21
N ALA A 141 -17.11 -13.93 -0.12
CA ALA A 141 -18.08 -12.92 0.26
C ALA A 141 -17.43 -11.72 0.95
N VAL A 142 -18.18 -10.62 1.02
CA VAL A 142 -17.80 -9.46 1.83
C VAL A 142 -18.31 -9.67 3.25
N GLY A 143 -17.39 -9.56 4.21
CA GLY A 143 -17.68 -9.50 5.64
C GLY A 143 -17.58 -8.07 6.16
N SER A 144 -18.13 -7.84 7.36
CA SER A 144 -18.09 -6.53 8.00
C SER A 144 -17.60 -6.65 9.45
N LEU A 145 -16.64 -5.80 9.83
CA LEU A 145 -16.18 -5.65 11.22
C LEU A 145 -17.26 -5.04 12.13
N ALA A 146 -18.38 -4.54 11.60
CA ALA A 146 -19.53 -4.17 12.40
C ALA A 146 -20.33 -5.38 12.93
N SER A 147 -20.10 -6.57 12.37
CA SER A 147 -20.69 -7.83 12.88
C SER A 147 -20.06 -8.20 14.22
N ALA A 148 -20.89 -8.49 15.22
CA ALA A 148 -20.43 -8.92 16.54
C ALA A 148 -19.51 -10.15 16.46
N TYR A 149 -19.82 -11.10 15.58
CA TYR A 149 -18.99 -12.28 15.36
C TYR A 149 -17.54 -11.90 14.96
N TYR A 150 -17.37 -11.04 13.93
CA TYR A 150 -16.03 -10.68 13.48
C TYR A 150 -15.30 -9.75 14.45
N GLN A 151 -16.02 -8.91 15.22
CA GLN A 151 -15.40 -8.12 16.29
C GLN A 151 -14.80 -9.01 17.37
N GLU A 152 -15.53 -10.03 17.80
CA GLU A 152 -15.10 -10.94 18.85
C GLU A 152 -13.92 -11.81 18.42
N HIS A 153 -13.85 -12.18 17.12
CA HIS A 153 -12.87 -13.11 16.60
C HIS A 153 -11.65 -12.45 15.94
N LEU A 154 -11.67 -11.11 15.71
CA LEU A 154 -10.53 -10.39 15.15
C LEU A 154 -9.39 -10.34 16.17
N VAL A 155 -8.25 -10.93 15.83
CA VAL A 155 -7.08 -10.98 16.71
C VAL A 155 -5.94 -10.07 16.27
N ALA A 156 -5.88 -9.73 14.98
CA ALA A 156 -4.88 -8.80 14.45
C ALA A 156 -5.27 -8.24 13.09
N VAL A 157 -4.71 -7.08 12.79
CA VAL A 157 -4.58 -6.55 11.43
C VAL A 157 -3.11 -6.56 11.06
N GLY A 158 -2.78 -6.87 9.82
CA GLY A 158 -1.39 -6.96 9.40
C GLY A 158 -1.16 -6.56 7.97
N ARG A 159 -0.03 -5.89 7.74
CA ARG A 159 0.44 -5.42 6.44
C ARG A 159 1.59 -6.28 5.94
N LEU A 160 1.50 -6.74 4.69
CA LEU A 160 2.57 -7.49 4.01
C LEU A 160 3.33 -6.64 2.99
N LEU A 161 2.73 -5.54 2.53
CA LEU A 161 3.41 -4.61 1.63
C LEU A 161 4.54 -3.89 2.39
N PRO A 162 5.67 -3.61 1.74
CA PRO A 162 6.72 -2.79 2.33
C PRO A 162 6.20 -1.37 2.62
N ASP A 163 6.87 -0.67 3.51
CA ASP A 163 6.61 0.74 3.80
C ASP A 163 7.22 1.65 2.74
#